data_ba05b3d789642e93df9f7bde58ac71f9
#
_entry.id   ba05b3d789642e93df9f7bde58ac71f9
#
_cell.length_a   1.000
_cell.length_b   1.000
_cell.length_c   1.000
_cell.angle_alpha   90.00
_cell.angle_beta   90.00
_cell.angle_gamma   90.00
#
_symmetry.space_group_name_H-M   'P 1'
#
loop_
_entity.id
_entity.type
_entity.pdbx_description
1 polymer ?
#
loop_
_entity_poly.entity_id
_entity_poly.type
_entity_poly.pdbx_seq_one_letter_code
_entity_poly.pdbx_strand_id
1 'polypeptide(L)'
;MATFTNKSELISSMRSGNNLDWDIIIIGGGITGAGILREAVRRGYKSLLIEKKDFSWGTSSRSSKMIHGGLRYLAAGDYKLTKESVQERQRLLKEAPGLIYPISFFFSFRKGLFPGPWVMRLILLIYDWFARKKDHRFYKNSELSKKFTNLNQDNLNGAVAYTDAMVDD
;
A
#
# COMPACT_ATOMS: atom_id res chain seq x y z
N MET A 1 12.65 -32.37 5.01
CA MET A 1 12.28 -31.06 5.56
C MET A 1 10.95 -31.23 6.30
N ALA A 2 10.88 -30.99 7.61
CA ALA A 2 9.62 -31.16 8.33
C ALA A 2 8.67 -30.03 7.91
N THR A 3 7.55 -30.42 7.28
CA THR A 3 6.49 -29.46 6.92
C THR A 3 5.38 -29.62 7.94
N PHE A 4 5.05 -28.55 8.65
CA PHE A 4 3.95 -28.55 9.61
C PHE A 4 2.68 -28.08 8.92
N THR A 5 1.62 -28.87 9.03
CA THR A 5 0.33 -28.56 8.40
C THR A 5 -0.53 -27.64 9.26
N ASN A 6 -0.26 -27.60 10.57
CA ASN A 6 -1.00 -26.74 11.50
C ASN A 6 -0.16 -26.32 12.72
N LYS A 7 -0.64 -25.34 13.46
CA LYS A 7 -0.03 -24.77 14.66
C LYS A 7 0.16 -25.80 15.79
N SER A 8 -0.78 -26.74 15.96
CA SER A 8 -0.75 -27.75 17.03
C SER A 8 0.39 -28.72 16.83
N GLU A 9 0.63 -29.18 15.60
CA GLU A 9 1.76 -30.04 15.25
C GLU A 9 3.10 -29.37 15.50
N LEU A 10 3.21 -28.10 15.10
CA LEU A 10 4.42 -27.32 15.35
C LEU A 10 4.71 -27.21 16.88
N ILE A 11 3.70 -26.83 17.67
CA ILE A 11 3.86 -26.70 19.12
C ILE A 11 4.20 -28.05 19.77
N SER A 12 3.57 -29.15 19.38
CA SER A 12 3.88 -30.48 19.94
C SER A 12 5.29 -30.93 19.60
N SER A 13 5.74 -30.67 18.37
CA SER A 13 7.11 -30.96 17.93
C SER A 13 8.15 -30.14 18.70
N MET A 14 7.87 -28.86 18.98
CA MET A 14 8.76 -28.03 19.81
C MET A 14 8.81 -28.51 21.26
N ARG A 15 7.70 -28.98 21.84
CA ARG A 15 7.63 -29.51 23.21
C ARG A 15 8.32 -30.86 23.38
N SER A 16 8.29 -31.70 22.36
CA SER A 16 8.94 -33.03 22.39
C SER A 16 10.47 -32.98 22.26
N GLY A 17 11.09 -31.79 22.28
CA GLY A 17 12.51 -31.62 22.20
C GLY A 17 13.15 -31.95 20.86
N ASN A 18 12.33 -32.05 19.80
CA ASN A 18 12.86 -32.17 18.45
C ASN A 18 13.62 -30.88 18.11
N ASN A 19 14.90 -31.06 17.77
CA ASN A 19 15.78 -29.95 17.42
C ASN A 19 15.29 -29.33 16.11
N LEU A 20 14.50 -28.27 16.22
CA LEU A 20 13.98 -27.53 15.09
C LEU A 20 14.92 -26.34 14.84
N ASP A 21 15.94 -26.59 14.01
CA ASP A 21 16.83 -25.51 13.59
C ASP A 21 16.09 -24.56 12.64
N TRP A 22 16.00 -23.32 13.04
CA TRP A 22 15.44 -22.24 12.24
C TRP A 22 16.55 -21.32 11.75
N ASP A 23 16.56 -21.03 10.45
CA ASP A 23 17.47 -20.04 9.88
C ASP A 23 17.09 -18.63 10.31
N ILE A 24 15.77 -18.35 10.40
CA ILE A 24 15.22 -17.04 10.74
C ILE A 24 14.04 -17.19 11.69
N ILE A 25 14.05 -16.44 12.79
CA ILE A 25 12.89 -16.25 13.69
C ILE A 25 12.40 -14.82 13.57
N ILE A 26 11.14 -14.64 13.21
CA ILE A 26 10.48 -13.34 13.01
C ILE A 26 9.53 -13.11 14.18
N ILE A 27 9.71 -12.00 14.90
CA ILE A 27 8.85 -11.62 16.02
C ILE A 27 7.91 -10.52 15.59
N GLY A 28 6.60 -10.83 15.58
CA GLY A 28 5.52 -9.94 15.21
C GLY A 28 4.89 -10.29 13.86
N GLY A 29 3.57 -10.54 13.87
CA GLY A 29 2.76 -10.95 12.72
C GLY A 29 1.99 -9.80 12.06
N GLY A 30 2.54 -8.57 12.07
CA GLY A 30 2.05 -7.47 11.26
C GLY A 30 2.52 -7.55 9.81
N ILE A 31 2.19 -6.53 9.00
CA ILE A 31 2.55 -6.50 7.56
C ILE A 31 4.07 -6.65 7.33
N THR A 32 4.89 -6.07 8.18
CA THR A 32 6.36 -6.17 8.09
C THR A 32 6.82 -7.60 8.31
N GLY A 33 6.35 -8.25 9.40
CA GLY A 33 6.72 -9.64 9.68
C GLY A 33 6.22 -10.61 8.61
N ALA A 34 5.03 -10.42 8.10
CA ALA A 34 4.48 -11.19 6.99
C ALA A 34 5.33 -11.02 5.71
N GLY A 35 5.76 -9.80 5.41
CA GLY A 35 6.64 -9.51 4.27
C GLY A 35 8.01 -10.17 4.42
N ILE A 36 8.62 -10.12 5.60
CA ILE A 36 9.90 -10.76 5.90
C ILE A 36 9.77 -12.29 5.78
N LEU A 37 8.71 -12.87 6.36
CA LEU A 37 8.45 -14.32 6.27
C LEU A 37 8.34 -14.79 4.83
N ARG A 38 7.53 -14.08 4.04
CA ARG A 38 7.33 -14.37 2.61
C ARG A 38 8.65 -14.36 1.84
N GLU A 39 9.46 -13.33 2.04
CA GLU A 39 10.74 -13.20 1.32
C GLU A 39 11.76 -14.24 1.79
N ALA A 40 11.82 -14.52 3.10
CA ALA A 40 12.70 -15.55 3.65
C ALA A 40 12.37 -16.94 3.09
N VAL A 41 11.09 -17.33 3.11
CA VAL A 41 10.63 -18.61 2.55
C VAL A 41 10.89 -18.68 1.03
N ARG A 42 10.68 -17.59 0.30
CA ARG A 42 10.96 -17.52 -1.13
C ARG A 42 12.43 -17.73 -1.46
N ARG A 43 13.31 -17.36 -0.55
CA ARG A 43 14.78 -17.60 -0.65
C ARG A 43 15.22 -18.95 -0.13
N GLY A 44 14.30 -19.79 0.35
CA GLY A 44 14.59 -21.14 0.83
C GLY A 44 14.97 -21.22 2.29
N TYR A 45 14.90 -20.12 3.06
CA TYR A 45 15.17 -20.15 4.49
C TYR A 45 14.05 -20.84 5.27
N LYS A 46 14.43 -21.68 6.22
CA LYS A 46 13.53 -22.28 7.20
C LYS A 46 13.17 -21.22 8.25
N SER A 47 11.97 -20.70 8.18
CA SER A 47 11.58 -19.51 8.93
C SER A 47 10.41 -19.77 9.88
N LEU A 48 10.47 -19.20 11.08
CA LEU A 48 9.41 -19.22 12.08
C LEU A 48 8.93 -17.78 12.33
N LEU A 49 7.61 -17.57 12.27
CA LEU A 49 7.00 -16.32 12.69
C LEU A 49 6.23 -16.53 14.00
N ILE A 50 6.49 -15.66 14.97
CA ILE A 50 5.86 -15.69 16.30
C ILE A 50 5.08 -14.41 16.49
N GLU A 51 3.77 -14.53 16.79
CA GLU A 51 2.91 -13.41 17.12
C GLU A 51 2.33 -13.57 18.53
N LYS A 52 2.37 -12.49 19.30
CA LYS A 52 1.93 -12.45 20.71
C LYS A 52 0.41 -12.55 20.86
N LYS A 53 -0.35 -11.99 19.91
CA LYS A 53 -1.81 -11.92 19.93
C LYS A 53 -2.40 -12.62 18.71
N ASP A 54 -2.83 -11.83 17.72
CA ASP A 54 -3.32 -12.31 16.44
C ASP A 54 -2.61 -11.58 15.30
N PHE A 55 -2.61 -12.16 14.11
CA PHE A 55 -2.01 -11.54 12.94
C PHE A 55 -2.67 -10.18 12.67
N SER A 56 -1.85 -9.22 12.28
CA SER A 56 -2.27 -7.84 12.01
C SER A 56 -2.92 -7.09 13.19
N TRP A 57 -2.94 -7.65 14.38
CA TRP A 57 -3.63 -7.07 15.54
C TRP A 57 -3.17 -5.65 15.89
N GLY A 58 -1.94 -5.29 15.62
CA GLY A 58 -1.34 -4.00 15.91
C GLY A 58 -1.67 -2.92 14.88
N THR A 59 -0.65 -2.16 14.48
CA THR A 59 -0.74 -1.04 13.53
C THR A 59 -1.30 -1.46 12.17
N SER A 60 -1.06 -2.69 11.73
CA SER A 60 -1.47 -3.17 10.41
C SER A 60 -2.99 -3.14 10.19
N SER A 61 -3.79 -3.42 11.23
CA SER A 61 -5.26 -3.29 11.16
C SER A 61 -5.80 -1.93 11.64
N ARG A 62 -4.95 -1.08 12.22
CA ARG A 62 -5.31 0.25 12.75
C ARG A 62 -4.73 1.40 11.93
N SER A 63 -4.41 1.15 10.68
CA SER A 63 -3.97 2.15 9.70
C SER A 63 -5.16 2.71 8.92
N SER A 64 -4.90 3.66 8.02
CA SER A 64 -5.90 4.11 7.04
C SER A 64 -6.21 3.07 5.96
N LYS A 65 -5.54 1.93 5.99
CA LYS A 65 -5.65 0.82 5.01
C LYS A 65 -5.33 1.22 3.57
N MET A 66 -4.78 2.40 3.38
CA MET A 66 -4.37 2.90 2.09
C MET A 66 -2.97 2.39 1.71
N ILE A 67 -2.88 1.82 0.52
CA ILE A 67 -1.63 1.45 -0.12
C ILE A 67 -1.34 2.53 -1.16
N HIS A 68 -0.76 3.65 -0.69
CA HIS A 68 -0.51 4.79 -1.55
C HIS A 68 0.84 4.70 -2.27
N GLY A 69 0.89 5.17 -3.52
CA GLY A 69 2.12 5.19 -4.31
C GLY A 69 3.09 6.33 -3.97
N GLY A 70 2.86 7.03 -2.86
CA GLY A 70 3.82 8.02 -2.35
C GLY A 70 3.85 9.35 -3.09
N LEU A 71 2.73 9.86 -3.55
CA LEU A 71 2.64 11.19 -4.18
C LEU A 71 3.23 12.31 -3.28
N ARG A 72 3.12 12.16 -1.95
CA ARG A 72 3.75 13.07 -0.97
C ARG A 72 5.27 13.01 -1.01
N TYR A 73 5.86 11.83 -1.22
CA TYR A 73 7.31 11.65 -1.30
C TYR A 73 7.84 12.30 -2.57
N LEU A 74 7.09 12.18 -3.67
CA LEU A 74 7.43 12.85 -4.92
C LEU A 74 7.45 14.38 -4.75
N ALA A 75 6.46 14.93 -4.05
CA ALA A 75 6.41 16.36 -3.74
C ALA A 75 7.56 16.80 -2.81
N ALA A 76 8.10 15.92 -1.99
CA ALA A 76 9.26 16.15 -1.13
C ALA A 76 10.61 15.87 -1.84
N GLY A 77 10.60 15.46 -3.12
CA GLY A 77 11.80 15.18 -3.91
C GLY A 77 12.38 13.77 -3.72
N ASP A 78 11.71 12.89 -2.96
CA ASP A 78 12.16 11.50 -2.80
C ASP A 78 11.64 10.62 -3.93
N TYR A 79 12.31 10.71 -5.07
CA TYR A 79 11.97 9.95 -6.29
C TYR A 79 12.16 8.44 -6.12
N LYS A 80 13.17 8.03 -5.35
CA LYS A 80 13.48 6.61 -5.14
C LYS A 80 12.37 5.93 -4.36
N LEU A 81 12.00 6.48 -3.22
CA LEU A 81 10.92 5.96 -2.37
C LEU A 81 9.57 5.98 -3.10
N THR A 82 9.29 7.03 -3.89
CA THR A 82 8.08 7.10 -4.73
C THR A 82 8.03 5.95 -5.73
N LYS A 83 9.13 5.72 -6.46
CA LYS A 83 9.21 4.64 -7.44
C LYS A 83 9.00 3.27 -6.81
N GLU A 84 9.66 3.01 -5.69
CA GLU A 84 9.51 1.75 -4.93
C GLU A 84 8.08 1.56 -4.45
N SER A 85 7.46 2.59 -3.86
CA SER A 85 6.08 2.56 -3.36
C SER A 85 5.06 2.29 -4.48
N VAL A 86 5.21 2.95 -5.63
CA VAL A 86 4.33 2.76 -6.80
C VAL A 86 4.47 1.34 -7.35
N GLN A 87 5.69 0.82 -7.47
CA GLN A 87 5.94 -0.52 -7.97
C GLN A 87 5.38 -1.59 -7.02
N GLU A 88 5.58 -1.41 -5.71
CA GLU A 88 5.03 -2.31 -4.69
C GLU A 88 3.49 -2.31 -4.72
N ARG A 89 2.84 -1.16 -4.80
CA ARG A 89 1.40 -1.06 -4.97
C ARG A 89 0.90 -1.83 -6.19
N GLN A 90 1.57 -1.67 -7.34
CA GLN A 90 1.19 -2.39 -8.57
C GLN A 90 1.38 -3.91 -8.43
N ARG A 91 2.41 -4.32 -7.70
CA ARG A 91 2.65 -5.73 -7.38
C ARG A 91 1.53 -6.30 -6.52
N LEU A 92 1.20 -5.61 -5.43
CA LEU A 92 0.17 -6.03 -4.49
C LEU A 92 -1.22 -6.13 -5.13
N LEU A 93 -1.59 -5.20 -6.00
CA LEU A 93 -2.84 -5.25 -6.77
C LEU A 93 -2.95 -6.51 -7.65
N LYS A 94 -1.81 -7.07 -8.09
CA LYS A 94 -1.77 -8.30 -8.90
C LYS A 94 -1.72 -9.55 -8.05
N GLU A 95 -1.00 -9.51 -6.92
CA GLU A 95 -0.72 -10.68 -6.09
C GLU A 95 -1.82 -10.97 -5.07
N ALA A 96 -2.63 -9.96 -4.71
CA ALA A 96 -3.71 -10.08 -3.74
C ALA A 96 -5.07 -9.61 -4.31
N PRO A 97 -5.56 -10.20 -5.41
CA PRO A 97 -6.84 -9.84 -5.98
C PRO A 97 -7.98 -10.18 -4.99
N GLY A 98 -8.93 -9.26 -4.84
CA GLY A 98 -10.04 -9.40 -3.90
C GLY A 98 -9.75 -8.90 -2.48
N LEU A 99 -8.46 -8.73 -2.11
CA LEU A 99 -8.06 -8.10 -0.84
C LEU A 99 -7.61 -6.65 -1.05
N ILE A 100 -7.09 -6.36 -2.22
CA ILE A 100 -6.59 -5.02 -2.56
C ILE A 100 -7.34 -4.54 -3.80
N TYR A 101 -7.91 -3.36 -3.71
CA TYR A 101 -8.68 -2.75 -4.79
C TYR A 101 -8.27 -1.31 -5.05
N PRO A 102 -8.41 -0.84 -6.31
CA PRO A 102 -8.09 0.53 -6.66
C PRO A 102 -9.14 1.50 -6.09
N ILE A 103 -8.68 2.63 -5.57
CA ILE A 103 -9.53 3.73 -5.09
C ILE A 103 -9.14 5.04 -5.76
N SER A 104 -10.11 5.82 -6.21
CA SER A 104 -9.87 7.10 -6.86
C SER A 104 -9.87 8.24 -5.85
N PHE A 105 -8.81 9.03 -5.86
CA PHE A 105 -8.68 10.26 -5.10
C PHE A 105 -8.93 11.48 -5.98
N PHE A 106 -9.58 12.49 -5.42
CA PHE A 106 -9.79 13.78 -6.06
C PHE A 106 -9.05 14.86 -5.27
N PHE A 107 -8.07 15.47 -5.90
CA PHE A 107 -7.35 16.61 -5.35
C PHE A 107 -7.90 17.89 -6.00
N SER A 108 -8.58 18.71 -5.21
CA SER A 108 -9.18 19.97 -5.69
C SER A 108 -8.17 21.10 -5.69
N PHE A 109 -8.17 21.90 -6.75
CA PHE A 109 -7.39 23.13 -6.86
C PHE A 109 -8.25 24.32 -6.46
N ARG A 110 -7.70 25.20 -5.64
CA ARG A 110 -8.32 26.47 -5.29
C ARG A 110 -7.43 27.63 -5.73
N LYS A 111 -8.04 28.75 -6.14
CA LYS A 111 -7.30 29.95 -6.54
C LYS A 111 -6.39 30.42 -5.40
N GLY A 112 -5.13 30.70 -5.71
CA GLY A 112 -4.13 31.18 -4.74
C GLY A 112 -3.51 30.12 -3.84
N LEU A 113 -3.91 28.84 -3.93
CA LEU A 113 -3.31 27.75 -3.15
C LEU A 113 -2.30 26.95 -3.97
N PHE A 114 -1.23 26.54 -3.33
CA PHE A 114 -0.20 25.64 -3.86
C PHE A 114 -0.51 24.19 -3.40
N PRO A 115 -0.27 23.17 -4.26
CA PRO A 115 0.15 23.26 -5.65
C PRO A 115 -0.98 23.62 -6.61
N GLY A 116 -0.68 24.43 -7.61
CA GLY A 116 -1.61 24.73 -8.70
C GLY A 116 -1.72 23.59 -9.72
N PRO A 117 -2.66 23.68 -10.70
CA PRO A 117 -2.91 22.62 -11.68
C PRO A 117 -1.67 22.23 -12.50
N TRP A 118 -0.84 23.19 -12.87
CA TRP A 118 0.37 22.96 -13.66
C TRP A 118 1.44 22.17 -12.93
N VAL A 119 1.68 22.53 -11.67
CA VAL A 119 2.64 21.82 -10.81
C VAL A 119 2.17 20.38 -10.57
N MET A 120 0.89 20.21 -10.25
CA MET A 120 0.31 18.89 -10.05
C MET A 120 0.36 18.04 -11.33
N ARG A 121 0.16 18.65 -12.50
CA ARG A 121 0.28 17.95 -13.78
C ARG A 121 1.67 17.39 -13.98
N LEU A 122 2.73 18.18 -13.70
CA LEU A 122 4.11 17.70 -13.80
C LEU A 122 4.38 16.55 -12.82
N ILE A 123 3.94 16.69 -11.58
CA ILE A 123 4.09 15.66 -10.55
C ILE A 123 3.41 14.35 -10.99
N LEU A 124 2.18 14.42 -11.50
CA LEU A 124 1.43 13.24 -11.93
C LEU A 124 1.98 12.61 -13.21
N LEU A 125 2.59 13.38 -14.11
CA LEU A 125 3.29 12.80 -15.27
C LEU A 125 4.48 11.94 -14.83
N ILE A 126 5.26 12.39 -13.84
CA ILE A 126 6.37 11.62 -13.28
C ILE A 126 5.83 10.38 -12.55
N TYR A 127 4.74 10.54 -11.81
CA TYR A 127 4.08 9.46 -11.09
C TYR A 127 3.57 8.37 -12.05
N ASP A 128 2.89 8.74 -13.13
CA ASP A 128 2.43 7.82 -14.17
C ASP A 128 3.59 7.09 -14.86
N TRP A 129 4.69 7.79 -15.07
CA TRP A 129 5.89 7.18 -15.62
C TRP A 129 6.45 6.09 -14.70
N PHE A 130 6.49 6.30 -13.38
CA PHE A 130 6.88 5.28 -12.41
C PHE A 130 5.87 4.12 -12.36
N ALA A 131 4.57 4.42 -12.47
CA ALA A 131 3.50 3.42 -12.50
C ALA A 131 3.44 2.63 -13.82
N ARG A 132 4.13 3.10 -14.87
CA ARG A 132 4.01 2.60 -16.25
C ARG A 132 2.56 2.55 -16.74
N LYS A 133 1.74 3.45 -16.25
CA LYS A 133 0.31 3.53 -16.55
C LYS A 133 -0.16 4.97 -16.42
N LYS A 134 -0.84 5.48 -17.44
CA LYS A 134 -1.53 6.77 -17.34
C LYS A 134 -2.81 6.60 -16.53
N ASP A 135 -2.87 7.26 -15.38
CA ASP A 135 -3.93 7.02 -14.40
C ASP A 135 -4.46 8.31 -13.75
N HIS A 136 -4.17 9.47 -14.34
CA HIS A 136 -4.73 10.73 -13.85
C HIS A 136 -5.64 11.40 -14.88
N ARG A 137 -6.68 12.08 -14.38
CA ARG A 137 -7.61 12.88 -15.20
C ARG A 137 -7.93 14.20 -14.52
N PHE A 138 -7.80 15.30 -15.28
CA PHE A 138 -8.22 16.62 -14.83
C PHE A 138 -9.70 16.84 -15.10
N TYR A 139 -10.38 17.46 -14.13
CA TYR A 139 -11.78 17.79 -14.15
C TYR A 139 -11.97 19.29 -14.03
N LYS A 140 -12.82 19.87 -14.89
CA LYS A 140 -13.26 21.26 -14.78
C LYS A 140 -14.35 21.39 -13.71
N ASN A 141 -14.57 22.61 -13.21
CA ASN A 141 -15.61 22.87 -12.20
C ASN A 141 -16.98 22.37 -12.62
N SER A 142 -17.36 22.56 -13.89
CA SER A 142 -18.65 22.10 -14.43
C SER A 142 -18.83 20.58 -14.40
N GLU A 143 -17.75 19.82 -14.50
CA GLU A 143 -17.78 18.35 -14.38
C GLU A 143 -17.86 17.93 -12.92
N LEU A 144 -17.14 18.65 -12.03
CA LEU A 144 -17.15 18.39 -10.59
C LEU A 144 -18.51 18.64 -9.96
N SER A 145 -19.17 19.73 -10.34
CA SER A 145 -20.52 20.08 -9.86
C SER A 145 -21.56 19.02 -10.22
N LYS A 146 -21.42 18.39 -11.38
CA LYS A 146 -22.29 17.28 -11.80
C LYS A 146 -22.02 16.00 -11.03
N LYS A 147 -20.76 15.78 -10.63
CA LYS A 147 -20.33 14.54 -9.97
C LYS A 147 -20.50 14.59 -8.45
N PHE A 148 -20.36 15.77 -7.86
CA PHE A 148 -20.40 15.99 -6.42
C PHE A 148 -21.37 17.14 -6.09
N THR A 149 -22.55 16.81 -5.61
CA THR A 149 -23.62 17.79 -5.32
C THR A 149 -23.31 18.69 -4.14
N ASN A 150 -22.53 18.23 -3.16
CA ASN A 150 -22.22 18.97 -1.92
C ASN A 150 -20.80 19.54 -1.90
N LEU A 151 -20.14 19.66 -3.05
CA LEU A 151 -18.79 20.21 -3.11
C LEU A 151 -18.86 21.75 -2.98
N ASN A 152 -18.16 22.30 -1.97
CA ASN A 152 -18.00 23.76 -1.89
C ASN A 152 -17.20 24.27 -3.09
N GLN A 153 -17.83 25.16 -3.87
CA GLN A 153 -17.31 25.68 -5.13
C GLN A 153 -16.53 26.99 -4.98
N ASP A 154 -16.44 27.55 -3.77
CA ASP A 154 -15.76 28.82 -3.53
C ASP A 154 -14.28 28.71 -3.93
N ASN A 155 -13.90 29.61 -4.84
CA ASN A 155 -12.54 29.65 -5.40
C ASN A 155 -12.04 28.32 -6.03
N LEU A 156 -12.92 27.37 -6.32
CA LEU A 156 -12.58 26.11 -6.95
C LEU A 156 -12.08 26.36 -8.39
N ASN A 157 -10.93 25.81 -8.74
CA ASN A 157 -10.31 25.92 -10.06
C ASN A 157 -10.16 24.55 -10.75
N GLY A 158 -11.01 23.60 -10.40
CA GLY A 158 -10.96 22.23 -10.91
C GLY A 158 -10.39 21.23 -9.91
N ALA A 159 -10.24 20.00 -10.36
CA ALA A 159 -9.60 18.94 -9.60
C ALA A 159 -8.85 17.99 -10.53
N VAL A 160 -7.95 17.20 -9.96
CA VAL A 160 -7.39 16.03 -10.63
C VAL A 160 -7.79 14.78 -9.87
N ALA A 161 -8.23 13.76 -10.61
CA ALA A 161 -8.36 12.41 -10.08
C ALA A 161 -7.12 11.59 -10.41
N TYR A 162 -6.69 10.79 -9.46
CA TYR A 162 -5.64 9.77 -9.63
C TYR A 162 -6.02 8.55 -8.79
N THR A 163 -5.44 7.39 -9.12
CA THR A 163 -5.79 6.13 -8.46
C THR A 163 -4.66 5.70 -7.53
N ASP A 164 -5.03 5.37 -6.32
CA ASP A 164 -4.22 4.63 -5.37
C ASP A 164 -4.88 3.27 -5.07
N ALA A 165 -4.48 2.60 -4.01
CA ALA A 165 -5.08 1.34 -3.63
C ALA A 165 -5.46 1.33 -2.14
N MET A 166 -6.39 0.46 -1.80
CA MET A 166 -6.85 0.23 -0.45
C MET A 166 -6.91 -1.28 -0.19
N VAL A 167 -6.60 -1.69 1.03
CA VAL A 167 -6.76 -3.07 1.49
C VAL A 167 -8.06 -3.18 2.28
N ASP A 168 -8.76 -4.30 2.09
CA ASP A 168 -9.84 -4.73 2.95
C ASP A 168 -9.31 -5.74 3.99
N ASP A 169 -9.79 -5.68 5.25
CA ASP A 169 -9.39 -6.55 6.36
C ASP A 169 -10.60 -7.06 7.14
#